data_6e52fd489cb9109c9ce2289ec5544ae7
#
_entry.id   6e52fd489cb9109c9ce2289ec5544ae7
#
_cell.length_a   1.000
_cell.length_b   1.000
_cell.length_c   1.000
_cell.angle_alpha   90.00
_cell.angle_beta   90.00
_cell.angle_gamma   90.00
#
_symmetry.space_group_name_H-M   'P 1'
#
loop_
_entity.id
_entity.type
_entity.pdbx_description
1 polymer ?
#
loop_
_entity_poly.entity_id
_entity_poly.type
_entity_poly.pdbx_seq_one_letter_code
_entity_poly.pdbx_strand_id
1 'polypeptide(L)'
;MASLSLDDLYWPQPQLQQYQRGLPGSHDLPLLKQVLADFRQHGKAMAPCFVKGLAAGAGDRQGQRPLVGDLLLLEGWCVGARGVPTLQPYQPLWQQLDGLLLLRPPSYGRVMRWRLQAEAKQRRRGCGALTAKQVAAMVLAFYGHLPAEKCFAPLWQQPQLPTWQLRLNHQRQPLGPIEVVC
;
A
#
# COMPACT_ATOMS: atom_id res chain seq x y z
N MET A 1 11.55 -3.45 -15.44
CA MET A 1 10.58 -2.91 -14.45
C MET A 1 10.73 -3.64 -13.14
N ALA A 2 10.87 -2.92 -12.03
CA ALA A 2 10.89 -3.47 -10.67
C ALA A 2 9.59 -3.08 -9.94
N SER A 3 9.22 -3.83 -8.90
CA SER A 3 8.07 -3.50 -8.04
C SER A 3 8.46 -3.54 -6.57
N LEU A 4 7.93 -2.62 -5.79
CA LEU A 4 8.11 -2.52 -4.35
C LEU A 4 6.76 -2.36 -3.68
N SER A 5 6.43 -3.21 -2.73
CA SER A 5 5.25 -3.05 -1.89
C SER A 5 5.57 -2.15 -0.70
N LEU A 6 4.67 -1.23 -0.39
CA LEU A 6 4.77 -0.46 0.85
C LEU A 6 4.69 -1.39 2.08
N ASP A 7 3.99 -2.52 1.96
CA ASP A 7 3.94 -3.56 3.01
C ASP A 7 5.33 -4.17 3.31
N ASP A 8 6.27 -4.18 2.35
CA ASP A 8 7.64 -4.64 2.59
C ASP A 8 8.42 -3.72 3.53
N LEU A 9 7.98 -2.48 3.68
CA LEU A 9 8.61 -1.44 4.49
C LEU A 9 8.09 -1.37 5.93
N TYR A 10 7.23 -2.28 6.40
CA TYR A 10 6.89 -2.27 7.82
C TYR A 10 8.14 -2.34 8.69
N TRP A 11 8.10 -1.68 9.85
CA TRP A 11 9.16 -1.79 10.84
C TRP A 11 9.44 -3.26 11.19
N PRO A 12 10.69 -3.65 11.47
CA PRO A 12 11.00 -4.95 12.03
C PRO A 12 10.50 -5.06 13.49
N GLN A 13 10.36 -6.29 14.00
CA GLN A 13 10.11 -6.51 15.42
C GLN A 13 11.36 -6.17 16.26
N PRO A 14 11.23 -5.64 17.51
CA PRO A 14 9.95 -5.38 18.20
C PRO A 14 9.34 -4.01 17.88
N GLN A 15 9.96 -3.20 17.02
CA GLN A 15 9.51 -1.82 16.74
C GLN A 15 8.09 -1.78 16.17
N LEU A 16 7.74 -2.73 15.30
CA LEU A 16 6.41 -2.81 14.70
C LEU A 16 5.30 -2.97 15.77
N GLN A 17 5.59 -3.56 16.92
CA GLN A 17 4.60 -3.73 18.01
C GLN A 17 4.07 -2.41 18.56
N GLN A 18 4.79 -1.32 18.36
CA GLN A 18 4.37 0.03 18.79
C GLN A 18 3.30 0.63 17.87
N TYR A 19 3.00 -0.03 16.75
CA TYR A 19 2.10 0.45 15.71
C TYR A 19 1.04 -0.59 15.36
N GLN A 20 -0.09 -0.13 14.91
CA GLN A 20 -1.04 -1.03 14.24
C GLN A 20 -0.56 -1.26 12.80
N ARG A 21 -0.11 -2.48 12.50
CA ARG A 21 0.35 -2.84 11.16
C ARG A 21 -0.68 -2.49 10.08
N GLY A 22 -0.24 -1.80 9.06
CA GLY A 22 -1.06 -1.36 7.94
C GLY A 22 -1.55 0.09 8.07
N LEU A 23 -1.50 0.69 9.25
CA LEU A 23 -1.81 2.11 9.42
C LEU A 23 -0.58 3.00 9.21
N PRO A 24 -0.75 4.29 8.88
CA PRO A 24 0.34 5.25 8.84
C PRO A 24 1.15 5.24 10.13
N GLY A 25 2.48 5.34 9.99
CA GLY A 25 3.43 5.20 11.08
C GLY A 25 4.06 3.81 11.21
N SER A 26 3.38 2.75 10.72
CA SER A 26 3.92 1.38 10.76
C SER A 26 5.02 1.10 9.72
N HIS A 27 5.33 2.05 8.85
CA HIS A 27 6.33 1.90 7.78
C HIS A 27 7.63 2.64 8.11
N ASP A 28 8.76 2.03 7.76
CA ASP A 28 10.11 2.59 7.85
C ASP A 28 10.33 3.57 6.68
N LEU A 29 9.89 4.81 6.88
CA LEU A 29 10.00 5.85 5.86
C LEU A 29 11.45 6.25 5.56
N PRO A 30 12.39 6.30 6.54
CA PRO A 30 13.81 6.47 6.25
C PRO A 30 14.36 5.43 5.27
N LEU A 31 14.05 4.16 5.49
CA LEU A 31 14.48 3.10 4.57
C LEU A 31 13.80 3.22 3.21
N LEU A 32 12.50 3.52 3.15
CA LEU A 32 11.81 3.77 1.88
C LEU A 32 12.50 4.90 1.10
N LYS A 33 12.82 6.00 1.77
CA LYS A 33 13.53 7.13 1.16
C LYS A 33 14.87 6.69 0.54
N GLN A 34 15.63 5.87 1.28
CA GLN A 34 16.91 5.34 0.80
C GLN A 34 16.72 4.46 -0.44
N VAL A 35 15.77 3.52 -0.39
CA VAL A 35 15.49 2.61 -1.51
C VAL A 35 15.08 3.38 -2.77
N LEU A 36 14.23 4.41 -2.63
CA LEU A 36 13.81 5.24 -3.76
C LEU A 36 15.00 6.05 -4.34
N ALA A 37 15.85 6.61 -3.48
CA ALA A 37 17.02 7.37 -3.90
C ALA A 37 18.04 6.49 -4.64
N ASP A 38 18.36 5.32 -4.09
CA ASP A 38 19.29 4.36 -4.71
C ASP A 38 18.79 3.89 -6.07
N PHE A 39 17.49 3.55 -6.14
CA PHE A 39 16.90 3.12 -7.40
C PHE A 39 16.91 4.24 -8.45
N ARG A 40 16.55 5.47 -8.06
CA ARG A 40 16.56 6.62 -8.97
C ARG A 40 17.95 6.96 -9.48
N GLN A 41 18.97 6.83 -8.64
CA GLN A 41 20.36 7.14 -9.00
C GLN A 41 21.02 6.04 -9.84
N HIS A 42 20.72 4.77 -9.56
CA HIS A 42 21.50 3.65 -10.10
C HIS A 42 20.68 2.64 -10.93
N GLY A 43 19.36 2.81 -11.05
CA GLY A 43 18.46 1.81 -11.65
C GLY A 43 18.39 0.51 -10.83
N LYS A 44 18.92 0.52 -9.60
CA LYS A 44 18.95 -0.64 -8.71
C LYS A 44 18.93 -0.23 -7.24
N ALA A 45 18.31 -1.05 -6.40
CA ALA A 45 18.30 -0.90 -4.94
C ALA A 45 18.12 -2.26 -4.26
N MET A 46 18.37 -2.32 -2.96
CA MET A 46 17.99 -3.48 -2.12
C MET A 46 16.75 -3.13 -1.32
N ALA A 47 15.70 -3.93 -1.46
CA ALA A 47 14.46 -3.75 -0.70
C ALA A 47 14.30 -4.85 0.34
N PRO A 48 13.76 -4.54 1.53
CA PRO A 48 13.44 -5.57 2.51
C PRO A 48 12.32 -6.48 2.01
N CYS A 49 12.23 -7.67 2.59
CA CYS A 49 11.10 -8.58 2.40
C CYS A 49 10.35 -8.71 3.74
N PHE A 50 9.05 -8.43 3.73
CA PHE A 50 8.21 -8.60 4.92
C PHE A 50 7.42 -9.89 4.83
N VAL A 51 7.60 -10.77 5.80
CA VAL A 51 6.94 -12.08 5.86
C VAL A 51 5.83 -12.05 6.92
N LYS A 52 4.58 -12.01 6.46
CA LYS A 52 3.39 -11.84 7.31
C LYS A 52 3.17 -12.98 8.32
N GLY A 53 3.69 -14.18 8.04
CA GLY A 53 3.56 -15.36 8.90
C GLY A 53 4.55 -15.42 10.08
N LEU A 54 5.59 -14.61 10.09
CA LEU A 54 6.56 -14.56 11.19
C LEU A 54 5.95 -13.95 12.46
N ALA A 55 6.66 -14.06 13.58
CA ALA A 55 6.26 -13.50 14.86
C ALA A 55 4.80 -13.85 15.25
N ALA A 56 4.42 -15.13 15.14
CA ALA A 56 3.07 -15.64 15.41
C ALA A 56 1.96 -14.91 14.59
N GLY A 57 2.29 -14.49 13.35
CA GLY A 57 1.36 -13.81 12.46
C GLY A 57 1.41 -12.28 12.56
N ALA A 58 2.17 -11.72 13.50
CA ALA A 58 2.40 -10.26 13.55
C ALA A 58 3.21 -9.77 12.36
N GLY A 59 4.05 -10.65 11.79
CA GLY A 59 4.93 -10.36 10.68
C GLY A 59 6.28 -9.79 11.11
N ASP A 60 7.29 -10.03 10.31
CA ASP A 60 8.63 -9.46 10.50
C ASP A 60 9.37 -9.39 9.16
N ARG A 61 10.47 -8.63 9.12
CA ARG A 61 11.39 -8.59 7.99
C ARG A 61 12.25 -9.85 7.96
N GLN A 62 12.42 -10.41 6.76
CA GLN A 62 13.30 -11.56 6.52
C GLN A 62 14.05 -11.39 5.21
N GLY A 63 15.31 -10.95 5.34
CA GLY A 63 16.18 -10.76 4.19
C GLY A 63 15.85 -9.53 3.36
N GLN A 64 16.51 -9.47 2.20
CA GLN A 64 16.36 -8.40 1.23
C GLN A 64 16.33 -9.01 -0.18
N ARG A 65 15.76 -8.26 -1.13
CA ARG A 65 15.74 -8.63 -2.55
C ARG A 65 16.22 -7.47 -3.41
N PRO A 66 16.90 -7.74 -4.53
CA PRO A 66 17.29 -6.71 -5.45
C PRO A 66 16.07 -6.18 -6.24
N LEU A 67 16.05 -4.87 -6.42
CA LEU A 67 15.22 -4.16 -7.39
C LEU A 67 16.15 -3.74 -8.53
N VAL A 68 15.80 -4.05 -9.78
CA VAL A 68 16.61 -3.67 -10.95
C VAL A 68 15.69 -3.31 -12.11
N GLY A 69 15.97 -2.20 -12.78
CA GLY A 69 15.25 -1.77 -13.98
C GLY A 69 15.19 -0.26 -14.14
N ASP A 70 14.54 0.19 -15.20
CA ASP A 70 14.38 1.61 -15.55
C ASP A 70 13.10 2.21 -14.99
N LEU A 71 12.19 1.37 -14.49
CA LEU A 71 10.91 1.77 -13.90
C LEU A 71 10.73 1.02 -12.58
N LEU A 72 10.43 1.77 -11.52
CA LEU A 72 10.00 1.25 -10.22
C LEU A 72 8.51 1.52 -9.99
N LEU A 73 7.74 0.46 -9.82
CA LEU A 73 6.35 0.53 -9.38
C LEU A 73 6.30 0.42 -7.85
N LEU A 74 6.02 1.51 -7.16
CA LEU A 74 5.70 1.50 -5.72
C LEU A 74 4.20 1.29 -5.56
N GLU A 75 3.78 0.17 -4.98
CA GLU A 75 2.38 -0.12 -4.72
C GLU A 75 2.07 -0.09 -3.22
N GLY A 76 0.86 0.29 -2.89
CA GLY A 76 0.37 0.28 -1.51
C GLY A 76 -0.95 1.03 -1.39
N TRP A 77 -1.74 0.65 -0.40
CA TRP A 77 -3.09 1.16 -0.23
C TRP A 77 -3.17 2.66 0.11
N CYS A 78 -2.11 3.26 0.67
CA CYS A 78 -2.05 4.69 1.00
C CYS A 78 -1.00 5.46 0.18
N VAL A 79 -0.42 4.86 -0.86
CA VAL A 79 0.52 5.55 -1.75
C VAL A 79 -0.17 6.73 -2.41
N GLY A 80 0.45 7.91 -2.31
CA GLY A 80 -0.12 9.17 -2.79
C GLY A 80 -1.15 9.81 -1.86
N ALA A 81 -1.71 9.08 -0.88
CA ALA A 81 -2.75 9.58 0.01
C ALA A 81 -2.27 10.76 0.87
N ARG A 82 -3.19 11.73 1.11
CA ARG A 82 -2.93 12.96 1.87
C ARG A 82 -4.18 13.41 2.62
N GLY A 83 -4.14 14.57 3.28
CA GLY A 83 -5.33 15.18 3.87
C GLY A 83 -5.60 14.86 5.35
N VAL A 84 -4.75 14.04 5.97
CA VAL A 84 -4.78 13.80 7.42
C VAL A 84 -3.38 13.92 8.03
N PRO A 85 -3.26 14.34 9.31
CA PRO A 85 -1.96 14.57 9.95
C PRO A 85 -1.04 13.34 9.94
N THR A 86 -1.58 12.15 10.10
CA THR A 86 -0.82 10.89 10.13
C THR A 86 -0.13 10.56 8.79
N LEU A 87 -0.55 11.18 7.70
CA LEU A 87 0.07 11.04 6.37
C LEU A 87 1.11 12.14 6.07
N GLN A 88 1.26 13.12 6.93
CA GLN A 88 2.25 14.20 6.75
C GLN A 88 3.69 13.68 6.56
N PRO A 89 4.18 12.72 7.35
CA PRO A 89 5.53 12.18 7.17
C PRO A 89 5.76 11.48 5.81
N TYR A 90 4.70 11.08 5.13
CA TYR A 90 4.79 10.40 3.83
C TYR A 90 4.86 11.39 2.65
N GLN A 91 4.41 12.63 2.83
CA GLN A 91 4.29 13.59 1.73
C GLN A 91 5.63 13.85 0.99
N PRO A 92 6.79 14.00 1.67
CA PRO A 92 8.06 14.18 0.97
C PRO A 92 8.46 13.00 0.07
N LEU A 93 7.93 11.80 0.34
CA LEU A 93 8.14 10.61 -0.49
C LEU A 93 7.17 10.59 -1.68
N TRP A 94 5.91 10.97 -1.45
CA TRP A 94 4.91 11.07 -2.54
C TRP A 94 5.26 12.14 -3.56
N GLN A 95 5.92 13.23 -3.14
CA GLN A 95 6.42 14.28 -4.03
C GLN A 95 7.57 13.83 -4.95
N GLN A 96 8.21 12.70 -4.64
CA GLN A 96 9.26 12.12 -5.46
C GLN A 96 8.72 11.20 -6.56
N LEU A 97 7.43 10.87 -6.55
CA LEU A 97 6.81 10.04 -7.58
C LEU A 97 6.68 10.83 -8.88
N ASP A 98 6.97 10.19 -10.00
CA ASP A 98 6.85 10.81 -11.34
C ASP A 98 5.40 10.73 -11.86
N GLY A 99 4.58 9.85 -11.29
CA GLY A 99 3.16 9.70 -11.61
C GLY A 99 2.43 8.77 -10.67
N LEU A 100 1.11 8.79 -10.72
CA LEU A 100 0.23 8.02 -9.85
C LEU A 100 -0.86 7.31 -10.65
N LEU A 101 -0.97 5.99 -10.50
CA LEU A 101 -2.08 5.21 -11.03
C LEU A 101 -3.05 4.82 -9.90
N LEU A 102 -4.26 5.33 -9.96
CA LEU A 102 -5.31 5.07 -8.99
C LEU A 102 -6.18 3.89 -9.44
N LEU A 103 -6.20 2.83 -8.66
CA LEU A 103 -7.15 1.73 -8.83
C LEU A 103 -8.43 2.03 -8.06
N ARG A 104 -9.51 2.39 -8.76
CA ARG A 104 -10.78 2.80 -8.14
C ARG A 104 -11.74 1.63 -8.03
N PRO A 105 -12.03 1.13 -6.83
CA PRO A 105 -13.05 0.10 -6.62
C PRO A 105 -14.46 0.69 -6.80
N PRO A 106 -15.48 -0.15 -7.08
CA PRO A 106 -16.85 0.30 -7.23
C PRO A 106 -17.44 0.88 -5.94
N SER A 107 -16.99 0.40 -4.78
CA SER A 107 -17.39 0.88 -3.45
C SER A 107 -16.48 0.30 -2.37
N TYR A 108 -16.49 0.94 -1.19
CA TYR A 108 -15.76 0.45 -0.01
C TYR A 108 -16.27 -0.91 0.49
N GLY A 109 -17.58 -1.16 0.43
CA GLY A 109 -18.13 -2.47 0.76
C GLY A 109 -17.62 -3.59 -0.15
N ARG A 110 -17.20 -3.23 -1.36
CA ARG A 110 -16.56 -4.20 -2.26
C ARG A 110 -15.13 -4.49 -1.86
N VAL A 111 -14.38 -3.51 -1.37
CA VAL A 111 -13.04 -3.70 -0.82
C VAL A 111 -13.07 -4.68 0.37
N MET A 112 -14.05 -4.54 1.26
CA MET A 112 -14.30 -5.48 2.36
C MET A 112 -14.48 -6.92 1.84
N ARG A 113 -15.35 -7.11 0.84
CA ARG A 113 -15.57 -8.43 0.25
C ARG A 113 -14.32 -9.00 -0.40
N TRP A 114 -13.55 -8.18 -1.08
CA TRP A 114 -12.29 -8.61 -1.70
C TRP A 114 -11.27 -9.05 -0.66
N ARG A 115 -11.22 -8.34 0.48
CA ARG A 115 -10.34 -8.75 1.58
C ARG A 115 -10.77 -10.08 2.18
N LEU A 116 -12.07 -10.27 2.44
CA LEU A 116 -12.62 -11.55 2.92
C LEU A 116 -12.30 -12.71 1.96
N GLN A 117 -12.40 -12.48 0.65
CA GLN A 117 -12.02 -13.48 -0.35
C GLN A 117 -10.53 -13.82 -0.31
N ALA A 118 -9.66 -12.83 -0.11
CA ALA A 118 -8.23 -13.04 0.02
C ALA A 118 -7.89 -13.89 1.25
N GLU A 119 -8.49 -13.61 2.40
CA GLU A 119 -8.31 -14.40 3.62
C GLU A 119 -8.85 -15.83 3.47
N ALA A 120 -10.01 -16.00 2.81
CA ALA A 120 -10.54 -17.32 2.51
C ALA A 120 -9.59 -18.14 1.60
N LYS A 121 -8.95 -17.50 0.63
CA LYS A 121 -7.96 -18.13 -0.24
C LYS A 121 -6.70 -18.54 0.54
N GLN A 122 -6.21 -17.70 1.46
CA GLN A 122 -5.07 -18.01 2.33
C GLN A 122 -5.40 -19.21 3.23
N ARG A 123 -6.58 -19.23 3.84
CA ARG A 123 -7.03 -20.35 4.70
C ARG A 123 -7.07 -21.68 3.94
N ARG A 124 -7.56 -21.68 2.70
CA ARG A 124 -7.55 -22.89 1.84
C ARG A 124 -6.15 -23.39 1.51
N ARG A 125 -5.14 -22.53 1.58
CA ARG A 125 -3.72 -22.88 1.35
C ARG A 125 -3.00 -23.33 2.61
N GLY A 126 -3.69 -23.47 3.74
CA GLY A 126 -3.10 -23.79 5.03
C GLY A 126 -2.31 -22.65 5.66
N CYS A 127 -2.40 -21.42 5.11
CA CYS A 127 -1.74 -20.26 5.68
C CYS A 127 -2.63 -19.61 6.76
N GLY A 128 -1.99 -18.98 7.75
CA GLY A 128 -2.71 -18.17 8.73
C GLY A 128 -3.55 -17.10 8.06
N ALA A 129 -4.82 -16.99 8.44
CA ALA A 129 -5.77 -16.06 7.84
C ALA A 129 -6.67 -15.43 8.90
N LEU A 130 -6.97 -14.14 8.73
CA LEU A 130 -7.88 -13.40 9.61
C LEU A 130 -9.30 -13.96 9.51
N THR A 131 -10.00 -13.97 10.64
CA THR A 131 -11.45 -14.24 10.68
C THR A 131 -12.23 -13.09 10.05
N ALA A 132 -13.49 -13.33 9.68
CA ALA A 132 -14.35 -12.28 9.13
C ALA A 132 -14.51 -11.08 10.09
N LYS A 133 -14.60 -11.34 11.40
CA LYS A 133 -14.66 -10.30 12.44
C LYS A 133 -13.39 -9.46 12.49
N GLN A 134 -12.22 -10.09 12.41
CA GLN A 134 -10.93 -9.40 12.37
C GLN A 134 -10.76 -8.58 11.09
N VAL A 135 -11.17 -9.11 9.93
CA VAL A 135 -11.17 -8.35 8.66
C VAL A 135 -12.08 -7.13 8.76
N ALA A 136 -13.28 -7.28 9.30
CA ALA A 136 -14.21 -6.17 9.48
C ALA A 136 -13.62 -5.09 10.39
N ALA A 137 -13.09 -5.48 11.55
CA ALA A 137 -12.44 -4.55 12.48
C ALA A 137 -11.25 -3.82 11.83
N MET A 138 -10.41 -4.53 11.09
CA MET A 138 -9.28 -3.96 10.37
C MET A 138 -9.72 -2.94 9.31
N VAL A 139 -10.68 -3.28 8.47
CA VAL A 139 -11.15 -2.38 7.39
C VAL A 139 -11.85 -1.15 7.97
N LEU A 140 -12.64 -1.30 9.03
CA LEU A 140 -13.26 -0.17 9.73
C LEU A 140 -12.21 0.74 10.37
N ALA A 141 -11.16 0.17 10.99
CA ALA A 141 -10.07 0.96 11.54
C ALA A 141 -9.36 1.78 10.43
N PHE A 142 -9.09 1.19 9.27
CA PHE A 142 -8.50 1.92 8.14
C PHE A 142 -9.37 3.09 7.69
N TYR A 143 -10.66 2.89 7.51
CA TYR A 143 -11.57 3.97 7.11
C TYR A 143 -11.74 5.04 8.19
N GLY A 144 -11.66 4.66 9.48
CA GLY A 144 -11.67 5.61 10.58
C GLY A 144 -10.43 6.51 10.61
N HIS A 145 -9.26 5.93 10.38
CA HIS A 145 -8.00 6.69 10.34
C HIS A 145 -7.76 7.43 9.01
N LEU A 146 -8.25 6.88 7.90
CA LEU A 146 -8.06 7.42 6.55
C LEU A 146 -9.41 7.55 5.83
N PRO A 147 -10.21 8.55 6.18
CA PRO A 147 -11.47 8.81 5.48
C PRO A 147 -11.21 9.07 3.99
N ALA A 148 -11.88 8.30 3.15
CA ALA A 148 -11.62 8.29 1.72
C ALA A 148 -11.78 9.66 1.06
N GLU A 149 -12.78 10.42 1.46
CA GLU A 149 -13.03 11.75 0.93
C GLU A 149 -11.92 12.75 1.27
N LYS A 150 -11.27 12.58 2.43
CA LYS A 150 -10.15 13.43 2.82
C LYS A 150 -8.82 12.96 2.25
N CYS A 151 -8.61 11.64 2.17
CA CYS A 151 -7.31 11.07 1.86
C CYS A 151 -7.13 10.71 0.39
N PHE A 152 -8.20 10.30 -0.28
CA PHE A 152 -8.12 9.80 -1.65
C PHE A 152 -8.86 10.67 -2.66
N ALA A 153 -10.00 11.29 -2.31
CA ALA A 153 -10.70 12.17 -3.24
C ALA A 153 -9.80 13.30 -3.81
N PRO A 154 -8.92 13.94 -3.02
CA PRO A 154 -8.01 14.94 -3.56
C PRO A 154 -7.06 14.41 -4.65
N LEU A 155 -6.81 13.11 -4.73
CA LEU A 155 -5.91 12.54 -5.74
C LEU A 155 -6.49 12.61 -7.16
N TRP A 156 -7.81 12.61 -7.30
CA TRP A 156 -8.48 12.75 -8.60
C TRP A 156 -9.24 14.07 -8.77
N GLN A 157 -9.44 14.84 -7.71
CA GLN A 157 -10.06 16.17 -7.78
C GLN A 157 -9.04 17.28 -8.00
N GLN A 158 -7.86 17.14 -7.40
CA GLN A 158 -6.78 18.12 -7.42
C GLN A 158 -5.42 17.39 -7.50
N PRO A 159 -5.10 16.74 -8.62
CA PRO A 159 -3.85 15.99 -8.74
C PRO A 159 -2.65 16.94 -8.64
N GLN A 160 -1.61 16.52 -7.92
CA GLN A 160 -0.36 17.29 -7.75
C GLN A 160 0.77 16.78 -8.65
N LEU A 161 0.55 15.66 -9.33
CA LEU A 161 1.48 15.02 -10.28
C LEU A 161 0.65 14.34 -11.36
N PRO A 162 1.25 13.97 -12.49
CA PRO A 162 0.57 13.20 -13.52
C PRO A 162 -0.18 12.01 -12.92
N THR A 163 -1.48 12.00 -13.05
CA THR A 163 -2.34 11.01 -12.39
C THR A 163 -3.26 10.35 -13.40
N TRP A 164 -3.34 9.05 -13.29
CA TRP A 164 -4.24 8.21 -14.07
C TRP A 164 -5.16 7.44 -13.15
N GLN A 165 -6.32 7.06 -13.65
CA GLN A 165 -7.24 6.18 -12.92
C GLN A 165 -7.63 4.99 -13.77
N LEU A 166 -7.83 3.85 -13.08
CA LEU A 166 -8.41 2.65 -13.64
C LEU A 166 -9.59 2.23 -12.77
N ARG A 167 -10.80 2.35 -13.31
CA ARG A 167 -12.00 1.91 -12.62
C ARG A 167 -12.14 0.38 -12.71
N LEU A 168 -12.46 -0.24 -11.58
CA LEU A 168 -12.59 -1.69 -11.47
C LEU A 168 -14.06 -2.07 -11.28
N ASN A 169 -14.47 -3.19 -11.89
CA ASN A 169 -15.77 -3.79 -11.64
C ASN A 169 -15.78 -4.63 -10.35
N HIS A 170 -16.89 -5.27 -10.08
CA HIS A 170 -17.07 -6.12 -8.91
C HIS A 170 -16.15 -7.34 -8.88
N GLN A 171 -15.63 -7.79 -10.02
CA GLN A 171 -14.69 -8.90 -10.19
C GLN A 171 -13.22 -8.47 -10.22
N ARG A 172 -12.92 -7.20 -9.98
CA ARG A 172 -11.58 -6.57 -10.08
C ARG A 172 -11.04 -6.48 -11.50
N GLN A 173 -11.89 -6.51 -12.49
CA GLN A 173 -11.51 -6.32 -13.89
C GLN A 173 -11.65 -4.84 -14.26
N PRO A 174 -10.82 -4.33 -15.16
CA PRO A 174 -10.99 -2.99 -15.70
C PRO A 174 -12.40 -2.78 -16.30
N LEU A 175 -12.99 -1.62 -16.04
CA LEU A 175 -14.25 -1.18 -16.65
C LEU A 175 -14.05 -0.41 -17.96
N GLY A 176 -12.80 -0.20 -18.35
CA GLY A 176 -12.45 0.55 -19.56
C GLY A 176 -10.95 0.80 -19.61
N PRO A 177 -10.49 1.68 -20.49
CA PRO A 177 -9.10 2.08 -20.57
C PRO A 177 -8.67 2.85 -19.32
N ILE A 178 -7.35 3.04 -19.18
CA ILE A 178 -6.78 3.97 -18.20
C ILE A 178 -7.15 5.39 -18.62
N GLU A 179 -7.74 6.15 -17.70
CA GLU A 179 -8.17 7.53 -17.91
C GLU A 179 -7.17 8.50 -17.29
N VAL A 180 -6.83 9.57 -17.98
CA VAL A 180 -6.06 10.69 -17.40
C VAL A 180 -6.95 11.45 -16.44
N VAL A 181 -6.42 11.80 -15.29
CA VAL A 181 -7.08 12.69 -14.32
C VAL A 181 -6.56 14.10 -14.57
N CYS A 182 -7.45 14.98 -15.00
CA CYS A 182 -7.15 16.38 -15.30
C CYS A 182 -7.55 17.27 -14.13
#